data_5eae033a9ba74618228a3215a4c64da7
#
_entry.id   5eae033a9ba74618228a3215a4c64da7
#
_cell.length_a   1.000
_cell.length_b   1.000
_cell.length_c   1.000
_cell.angle_alpha   90.00
_cell.angle_beta   90.00
_cell.angle_gamma   90.00
#
_symmetry.space_group_name_H-M   'P 1'
#
loop_
_entity.id
_entity.type
_entity.pdbx_description
1 polymer ?
#
loop_
_entity_poly.entity_id
_entity_poly.type
_entity_poly.pdbx_seq_one_letter_code
_entity_poly.pdbx_strand_id
1 'polypeptide(L)'
;MNTVQDLPPPNKKRRIPKACAACHRSKLKCDERRPCTRCVQSGTTCVWHEKIQDPVVERFERVEHAIRALNERIDVRDTPIAASTASTLVRPQDTVVEHTAVDEVSTLTCGMFSVRQPTIRDVIASGVVLESDAQMWFAFFMAGCDRFVPVFDPKRDTFDNIRRRSTVLFDVLVTIGCMAANGSLSKAFLSLYQVVKQHTSDLTLHDSGHCLESVQALLVISSYSDSGATILDTAVRASLRLRLPETVTLVYTSIVQGRDAASRTEECSAEQYASTRTWHGLVLLDQILSLDGGKARSVTVAVPRRVRALLSHPHCSMLDLRLFAQVELNELRASCHAAVAASANGGEQALHQTINGCLLDLSMWHSEWEALINRNVSGDIENTVFVVNLRIQHAWAVLTLQLRALAASGVENLAVMTDAQRALAFAAKLAAERHLELLLTSTPAAPSPGAPEEYAICLRPYASNFRFAMEFVWAKNVFCVLIVLRLAILLGDPVSTLSSRLRQTQDFLDELKKVGKGANMHYTRILSQIAEKCQRAVEGSVEASADLLQESSIPHEFLLGWNFPGLNLCYLPLDWQDLFLDFDPVD
;
A
#
# COMPACT_ATOMS: atom_id res chain seq x y z
N MET A 1 54.20 29.25 22.15
CA MET A 1 54.09 27.82 21.80
C MET A 1 52.82 27.68 20.95
N ASN A 2 53.04 27.65 19.63
CA ASN A 2 51.98 27.66 18.63
C ASN A 2 51.57 26.21 18.33
N THR A 3 50.33 25.86 18.54
CA THR A 3 49.72 24.62 18.07
C THR A 3 49.10 24.85 16.69
N VAL A 4 49.72 24.23 15.69
CA VAL A 4 49.26 24.19 14.30
C VAL A 4 48.08 23.20 14.23
N GLN A 5 46.92 23.65 13.75
CA GLN A 5 45.79 22.80 13.44
C GLN A 5 46.05 22.13 12.09
N ASP A 6 46.11 20.77 12.09
CA ASP A 6 46.13 19.97 10.88
C ASP A 6 44.78 19.99 10.15
N LEU A 7 44.78 20.56 8.95
CA LEU A 7 43.66 20.46 7.99
C LEU A 7 43.78 19.13 7.22
N PRO A 8 42.65 18.44 6.97
CA PRO A 8 42.66 17.21 6.18
C PRO A 8 42.99 17.49 4.70
N PRO A 9 43.65 16.56 4.00
CA PRO A 9 44.09 16.76 2.63
C PRO A 9 42.94 16.86 1.64
N PRO A 10 43.06 17.62 0.54
CA PRO A 10 42.01 17.84 -0.42
C PRO A 10 41.65 16.56 -1.20
N ASN A 11 40.36 16.27 -1.30
CA ASN A 11 39.79 15.15 -2.03
C ASN A 11 40.28 15.13 -3.49
N LYS A 12 41.04 14.11 -3.89
CA LYS A 12 41.50 13.89 -5.27
C LYS A 12 40.29 13.61 -6.16
N LYS A 13 39.90 14.57 -6.99
CA LYS A 13 38.89 14.39 -8.06
C LYS A 13 39.30 13.21 -8.94
N ARG A 14 38.50 12.14 -8.95
CA ARG A 14 38.66 10.97 -9.82
C ARG A 14 38.55 11.44 -11.28
N ARG A 15 39.67 11.37 -12.03
CA ARG A 15 39.68 11.63 -13.47
C ARG A 15 38.91 10.53 -14.19
N ILE A 16 37.83 10.91 -14.90
CA ILE A 16 37.09 10.02 -15.80
C ILE A 16 37.98 9.70 -16.99
N PRO A 17 38.26 8.42 -17.30
CA PRO A 17 39.12 8.07 -18.42
C PRO A 17 38.40 8.39 -19.73
N LYS A 18 38.95 9.28 -20.54
CA LYS A 18 38.49 9.61 -21.89
C LYS A 18 39.15 8.66 -22.88
N ALA A 19 38.41 7.63 -23.32
CA ALA A 19 38.84 6.70 -24.35
C ALA A 19 37.70 6.38 -25.31
N CYS A 20 37.99 6.15 -26.60
CA CYS A 20 36.98 5.69 -27.55
C CYS A 20 36.47 4.28 -27.17
N ALA A 21 35.25 3.89 -27.63
CA ALA A 21 34.63 2.63 -27.29
C ALA A 21 35.50 1.38 -27.58
N ALA A 22 36.22 1.39 -28.71
CA ALA A 22 37.13 0.28 -29.07
C ALA A 22 38.30 0.17 -28.10
N CYS A 23 39.01 1.27 -27.79
CA CYS A 23 40.11 1.27 -26.84
C CYS A 23 39.68 0.95 -25.39
N HIS A 24 38.50 1.44 -24.98
CA HIS A 24 37.92 1.14 -23.69
C HIS A 24 37.59 -0.34 -23.52
N ARG A 25 36.95 -0.96 -24.53
CA ARG A 25 36.63 -2.41 -24.55
C ARG A 25 37.88 -3.27 -24.50
N SER A 26 38.95 -2.86 -25.22
CA SER A 26 40.23 -3.58 -25.26
C SER A 26 41.14 -3.27 -24.06
N LYS A 27 40.71 -2.43 -23.11
CA LYS A 27 41.50 -1.97 -21.93
C LYS A 27 42.87 -1.38 -22.30
N LEU A 28 42.94 -0.68 -23.42
CA LEU A 28 44.20 -0.16 -23.97
C LEU A 28 44.19 1.39 -23.94
N LYS A 29 45.38 1.98 -23.82
CA LYS A 29 45.56 3.43 -23.75
C LYS A 29 45.12 4.09 -25.05
N CYS A 30 44.22 5.07 -25.00
CA CYS A 30 43.74 5.86 -26.12
C CYS A 30 44.42 7.24 -26.10
N ASP A 31 44.80 7.77 -27.28
CA ASP A 31 45.43 9.06 -27.45
C ASP A 31 44.43 10.22 -27.60
N GLU A 32 43.15 9.97 -27.42
CA GLU A 32 42.02 10.94 -27.45
C GLU A 32 41.84 11.65 -28.79
N ARG A 33 42.56 11.31 -29.85
CA ARG A 33 42.33 11.85 -31.20
C ARG A 33 41.08 11.25 -31.84
N ARG A 34 40.44 11.94 -32.76
CA ARG A 34 39.21 11.49 -33.45
C ARG A 34 39.43 11.42 -34.96
N PRO A 35 39.67 10.23 -35.53
CA PRO A 35 39.85 8.91 -34.93
C PRO A 35 41.18 8.76 -34.19
N CYS A 36 41.25 7.91 -33.14
CA CYS A 36 42.46 7.71 -32.40
C CYS A 36 43.48 6.90 -33.26
N THR A 37 44.77 7.20 -33.09
CA THR A 37 45.87 6.61 -33.90
C THR A 37 45.82 5.09 -33.89
N ARG A 38 45.43 4.49 -32.77
CA ARG A 38 45.34 3.05 -32.63
C ARG A 38 44.21 2.43 -33.46
N CYS A 39 43.00 3.02 -33.43
CA CYS A 39 41.88 2.54 -34.25
C CYS A 39 42.20 2.66 -35.74
N VAL A 40 42.92 3.72 -36.15
CA VAL A 40 43.37 3.89 -37.53
C VAL A 40 44.34 2.79 -37.92
N GLN A 41 45.34 2.49 -37.06
CA GLN A 41 46.31 1.43 -37.30
C GLN A 41 45.72 0.01 -37.30
N SER A 42 44.67 -0.22 -36.48
CA SER A 42 44.04 -1.54 -36.37
C SER A 42 42.85 -1.72 -37.33
N GLY A 43 42.53 -0.74 -38.19
CA GLY A 43 41.40 -0.77 -39.08
C GLY A 43 40.03 -0.85 -38.41
N THR A 44 39.97 -0.46 -37.11
CA THR A 44 38.73 -0.59 -36.30
C THR A 44 37.98 0.72 -36.27
N THR A 45 36.66 0.69 -36.37
CA THR A 45 35.83 1.90 -36.31
C THR A 45 35.99 2.60 -34.94
N CYS A 46 36.45 3.87 -34.95
CA CYS A 46 36.68 4.65 -33.76
C CYS A 46 35.41 5.42 -33.37
N VAL A 47 34.58 4.81 -32.51
CA VAL A 47 33.35 5.42 -32.03
C VAL A 47 33.61 6.07 -30.66
N TRP A 48 33.22 7.32 -30.53
CA TRP A 48 33.19 8.05 -29.27
C TRP A 48 31.75 8.16 -28.81
N HIS A 49 31.43 7.63 -27.65
CA HIS A 49 30.14 7.91 -27.04
C HIS A 49 30.19 9.37 -26.58
N GLU A 50 29.48 10.24 -27.28
CA GLU A 50 29.10 11.53 -26.70
C GLU A 50 28.33 11.22 -25.43
N LYS A 51 28.61 11.94 -24.34
CA LYS A 51 27.86 11.78 -23.09
C LYS A 51 26.38 11.79 -23.45
N ILE A 52 25.73 10.66 -23.31
CA ILE A 52 24.27 10.65 -23.14
C ILE A 52 24.08 11.51 -21.91
N GLN A 53 23.57 12.73 -22.08
CA GLN A 53 23.20 13.57 -20.95
C GLN A 53 22.15 12.76 -20.20
N ASP A 54 22.45 12.45 -18.95
CA ASP A 54 21.55 11.72 -18.09
C ASP A 54 20.19 12.46 -18.13
N PRO A 55 19.09 11.84 -18.56
CA PRO A 55 17.79 12.49 -18.64
C PRO A 55 17.36 13.14 -17.32
N VAL A 56 17.91 12.65 -16.20
CA VAL A 56 17.72 13.18 -14.87
C VAL A 56 18.44 14.53 -14.72
N VAL A 57 19.68 14.65 -15.20
CA VAL A 57 20.46 15.91 -15.14
C VAL A 57 19.79 16.97 -16.00
N GLU A 58 19.34 16.64 -17.21
CA GLU A 58 18.62 17.57 -18.10
C GLU A 58 17.27 18.02 -17.51
N ARG A 59 16.62 17.14 -16.74
CA ARG A 59 15.39 17.48 -16.02
C ARG A 59 15.65 18.39 -14.84
N PHE A 60 16.75 18.19 -14.10
CA PHE A 60 17.19 19.09 -13.03
C PHE A 60 17.56 20.47 -13.55
N GLU A 61 18.31 20.57 -14.63
CA GLU A 61 18.66 21.85 -15.25
C GLU A 61 17.43 22.62 -15.72
N ARG A 62 16.41 21.93 -16.27
CA ARG A 62 15.12 22.54 -16.64
C ARG A 62 14.36 23.07 -15.42
N VAL A 63 14.34 22.34 -14.31
CA VAL A 63 13.71 22.76 -13.06
C VAL A 63 14.43 23.96 -12.46
N GLU A 64 15.76 23.97 -12.41
CA GLU A 64 16.55 25.11 -11.92
C GLU A 64 16.36 26.36 -12.78
N HIS A 65 16.24 26.19 -14.11
CA HIS A 65 15.94 27.30 -15.01
C HIS A 65 14.54 27.88 -14.77
N ALA A 66 13.54 26.99 -14.54
CA ALA A 66 12.18 27.41 -14.23
C ALA A 66 12.09 28.14 -12.87
N ILE A 67 12.83 27.68 -11.86
CA ILE A 67 12.89 28.32 -10.54
C ILE A 67 13.55 29.71 -10.64
N ARG A 68 14.64 29.87 -11.41
CA ARG A 68 15.27 31.17 -11.65
C ARG A 68 14.30 32.13 -12.34
N ALA A 69 13.61 31.69 -13.38
CA ALA A 69 12.64 32.52 -14.09
C ALA A 69 11.44 32.94 -13.22
N LEU A 70 11.04 32.09 -12.26
CA LEU A 70 9.99 32.42 -11.28
C LEU A 70 10.50 33.47 -10.26
N ASN A 71 11.72 33.32 -9.75
CA ASN A 71 12.30 34.27 -8.82
C ASN A 71 12.49 35.67 -9.47
N GLU A 72 12.96 35.72 -10.72
CA GLU A 72 13.05 36.96 -11.47
C GLU A 72 11.68 37.66 -11.66
N ARG A 73 10.61 36.88 -11.80
CA ARG A 73 9.23 37.40 -11.89
C ARG A 73 8.68 37.87 -10.54
N ILE A 74 9.17 37.33 -9.43
CA ILE A 74 8.82 37.76 -8.06
C ILE A 74 9.54 39.08 -7.76
N ASP A 75 10.84 39.16 -8.04
CA ASP A 75 11.66 40.38 -7.82
C ASP A 75 11.15 41.59 -8.61
N VAL A 76 10.56 41.40 -9.80
CA VAL A 76 9.93 42.46 -10.59
C VAL A 76 8.60 42.95 -9.97
N ARG A 77 7.96 42.16 -9.09
CA ARG A 77 6.71 42.56 -8.41
C ARG A 77 6.92 43.32 -7.10
N ASP A 78 8.12 43.26 -6.53
CA ASP A 78 8.45 43.90 -5.24
C ASP A 78 9.07 45.30 -5.36
N THR A 79 8.96 45.94 -6.52
CA THR A 79 9.30 47.36 -6.65
C THR A 79 8.20 48.23 -6.02
N PRO A 80 8.49 49.04 -4.99
CA PRO A 80 7.48 49.84 -4.29
C PRO A 80 6.98 50.97 -5.16
N ILE A 81 5.68 50.97 -5.45
CA ILE A 81 5.00 52.15 -6.02
C ILE A 81 4.86 53.20 -4.90
N ALA A 82 5.55 54.30 -5.08
CA ALA A 82 5.57 55.44 -4.18
C ALA A 82 4.18 56.05 -3.97
N ALA A 83 3.97 56.49 -2.74
CA ALA A 83 2.79 57.16 -2.22
C ALA A 83 2.33 58.36 -3.02
N SER A 84 1.01 58.53 -3.17
CA SER A 84 0.40 59.86 -3.36
C SER A 84 -0.98 59.92 -2.68
N THR A 85 -0.98 60.74 -1.61
CA THR A 85 -1.99 61.69 -1.09
C THR A 85 -3.45 61.28 -0.85
N ALA A 86 -3.78 61.16 0.41
CA ALA A 86 -4.61 62.04 1.27
C ALA A 86 -6.03 62.44 0.82
N SER A 87 -6.93 62.22 1.70
CA SER A 87 -8.18 62.96 2.07
C SER A 87 -9.41 62.03 2.01
N THR A 88 -10.29 61.89 2.95
CA THR A 88 -10.96 62.78 3.87
C THR A 88 -11.87 61.93 4.78
N LEU A 89 -11.89 62.22 6.05
CA LEU A 89 -12.81 61.71 7.06
C LEU A 89 -14.25 62.18 6.78
N VAL A 90 -15.20 61.23 6.79
CA VAL A 90 -16.59 61.54 7.16
C VAL A 90 -17.14 60.39 8.02
N ARG A 91 -17.54 60.77 9.23
CA ARG A 91 -18.28 59.98 10.19
C ARG A 91 -19.77 60.36 10.09
N PRO A 92 -20.72 59.46 10.12
CA PRO A 92 -22.03 59.70 10.80
C PRO A 92 -22.38 58.59 11.80
N GLN A 93 -22.62 59.02 12.91
CA GLN A 93 -23.65 58.99 13.92
C GLN A 93 -24.56 57.75 13.99
N ASP A 94 -24.69 57.33 15.23
CA ASP A 94 -25.56 56.35 15.87
C ASP A 94 -27.02 56.37 15.44
N THR A 95 -27.59 55.19 15.21
CA THR A 95 -28.99 54.86 15.51
C THR A 95 -29.07 53.50 16.21
N VAL A 96 -29.60 53.59 17.43
CA VAL A 96 -29.94 52.49 18.31
C VAL A 96 -31.19 51.79 17.74
N VAL A 97 -31.15 50.48 17.61
CA VAL A 97 -32.35 49.61 17.54
C VAL A 97 -32.13 48.37 18.37
N GLU A 98 -33.12 48.04 19.15
CA GLU A 98 -33.18 47.11 20.27
C GLU A 98 -33.02 45.61 19.93
N HIS A 99 -32.63 44.88 20.98
CA HIS A 99 -32.37 43.46 21.11
C HIS A 99 -33.45 42.52 20.60
N THR A 100 -33.01 41.48 19.89
CA THR A 100 -33.53 40.12 20.04
C THR A 100 -32.35 39.15 20.12
N ALA A 101 -32.47 38.19 21.05
CA ALA A 101 -31.47 37.22 21.40
C ALA A 101 -30.88 36.48 20.19
N VAL A 102 -29.57 36.44 20.07
CA VAL A 102 -28.83 35.64 19.11
C VAL A 102 -27.82 34.81 19.87
N ASP A 103 -27.87 33.52 19.61
CA ASP A 103 -27.00 32.49 20.06
C ASP A 103 -25.52 32.89 20.07
N GLU A 104 -24.78 32.42 21.05
CA GLU A 104 -23.35 32.59 21.22
C GLU A 104 -22.60 32.08 19.98
N VAL A 105 -22.18 32.99 19.13
CA VAL A 105 -21.19 32.72 18.08
C VAL A 105 -19.83 32.77 18.73
N SER A 106 -19.22 31.61 18.92
CA SER A 106 -17.79 31.49 19.23
C SER A 106 -16.98 32.29 18.21
N THR A 107 -16.46 33.43 18.62
CA THR A 107 -15.48 34.21 17.86
C THR A 107 -14.15 33.46 17.85
N LEU A 108 -13.99 32.55 16.90
CA LEU A 108 -12.69 32.00 16.55
C LEU A 108 -11.88 33.09 15.84
N THR A 109 -10.72 33.41 16.39
CA THR A 109 -9.73 34.27 15.74
C THR A 109 -9.42 33.75 14.36
N CYS A 110 -9.88 34.50 13.36
CA CYS A 110 -9.76 34.14 11.96
C CYS A 110 -8.35 34.39 11.47
N GLY A 111 -7.60 33.34 11.16
CA GLY A 111 -6.38 33.45 10.36
C GLY A 111 -6.72 33.85 8.90
N MET A 112 -5.72 34.35 8.18
CA MET A 112 -5.86 34.95 6.83
C MET A 112 -6.49 34.01 5.75
N PHE A 113 -6.69 32.73 6.07
CA PHE A 113 -7.27 31.70 5.19
C PHE A 113 -8.51 31.02 5.77
N SER A 114 -9.16 31.60 6.79
CA SER A 114 -10.39 31.04 7.35
C SER A 114 -11.57 31.38 6.46
N VAL A 115 -11.98 30.43 5.63
CA VAL A 115 -13.23 30.50 4.86
C VAL A 115 -14.34 29.86 5.71
N ARG A 116 -15.50 30.55 5.87
CA ARG A 116 -16.71 29.95 6.44
C ARG A 116 -17.01 28.66 5.68
N GLN A 117 -16.99 27.52 6.36
CA GLN A 117 -17.41 26.28 5.75
C GLN A 117 -18.91 26.39 5.40
N PRO A 118 -19.30 26.25 4.11
CA PRO A 118 -20.70 26.09 3.77
C PRO A 118 -21.21 24.81 4.47
N THR A 119 -22.47 24.79 4.86
CA THR A 119 -23.14 23.57 5.33
C THR A 119 -23.00 22.50 4.23
N ILE A 120 -22.11 21.54 4.44
CA ILE A 120 -21.82 20.49 3.46
C ILE A 120 -23.07 19.60 3.38
N ARG A 121 -23.73 19.58 2.21
CA ARG A 121 -24.83 18.64 1.93
C ARG A 121 -24.23 17.32 1.47
N ASP A 122 -24.80 16.21 1.97
CA ASP A 122 -24.41 14.87 1.52
C ASP A 122 -24.76 14.63 0.03
N VAL A 123 -24.25 13.57 -0.55
CA VAL A 123 -24.46 13.22 -1.98
C VAL A 123 -25.92 12.99 -2.35
N ILE A 124 -26.80 12.65 -1.39
CA ILE A 124 -28.24 12.51 -1.59
C ILE A 124 -28.90 13.89 -1.55
N ALA A 125 -28.63 14.68 -0.50
CA ALA A 125 -29.21 16.02 -0.32
C ALA A 125 -28.76 17.01 -1.40
N SER A 126 -27.59 16.78 -2.03
CA SER A 126 -27.09 17.54 -3.18
C SER A 126 -27.64 17.03 -4.53
N GLY A 127 -28.39 15.93 -4.54
CA GLY A 127 -28.97 15.35 -5.76
C GLY A 127 -27.96 14.64 -6.68
N VAL A 128 -26.76 14.33 -6.19
CA VAL A 128 -25.75 13.58 -6.96
C VAL A 128 -26.17 12.14 -7.19
N VAL A 129 -26.83 11.52 -6.19
CA VAL A 129 -27.31 10.14 -6.24
C VAL A 129 -28.70 10.01 -5.62
N LEU A 130 -29.42 8.97 -6.01
CA LEU A 130 -30.68 8.58 -5.37
C LEU A 130 -30.42 7.89 -4.04
N GLU A 131 -31.32 8.02 -3.10
CA GLU A 131 -31.22 7.39 -1.78
C GLU A 131 -31.16 5.86 -1.86
N SER A 132 -31.93 5.25 -2.76
CA SER A 132 -31.91 3.80 -3.00
C SER A 132 -30.55 3.31 -3.46
N ASP A 133 -29.87 4.07 -4.34
CA ASP A 133 -28.55 3.72 -4.82
C ASP A 133 -27.51 3.88 -3.71
N ALA A 134 -27.59 4.97 -2.94
CA ALA A 134 -26.72 5.20 -1.80
C ALA A 134 -26.87 4.10 -0.73
N GLN A 135 -28.09 3.67 -0.43
CA GLN A 135 -28.37 2.55 0.49
C GLN A 135 -27.73 1.24 -0.01
N MET A 136 -27.90 0.93 -1.30
CA MET A 136 -27.30 -0.24 -1.92
C MET A 136 -25.78 -0.19 -1.84
N TRP A 137 -25.14 0.92 -2.19
CA TRP A 137 -23.68 1.03 -2.17
C TRP A 137 -23.11 1.05 -0.75
N PHE A 138 -23.78 1.70 0.20
CA PHE A 138 -23.42 1.63 1.61
C PHE A 138 -23.44 0.17 2.11
N ALA A 139 -24.50 -0.58 1.76
CA ALA A 139 -24.59 -2.00 2.09
C ALA A 139 -23.46 -2.83 1.44
N PHE A 140 -23.06 -2.50 0.19
CA PHE A 140 -21.88 -3.11 -0.45
C PHE A 140 -20.59 -2.85 0.32
N PHE A 141 -20.41 -1.63 0.83
CA PHE A 141 -19.24 -1.32 1.66
C PHE A 141 -19.23 -2.18 2.92
N MET A 142 -20.32 -2.20 3.68
CA MET A 142 -20.43 -2.93 4.93
C MET A 142 -20.41 -4.46 4.76
N ALA A 143 -20.79 -4.98 3.60
CA ALA A 143 -20.74 -6.42 3.31
C ALA A 143 -19.34 -6.94 2.98
N GLY A 144 -18.43 -6.09 2.50
CA GLY A 144 -17.14 -6.55 2.00
C GLY A 144 -15.96 -5.62 2.19
N CYS A 145 -16.09 -4.33 1.93
CA CYS A 145 -14.97 -3.38 2.05
C CYS A 145 -14.51 -3.21 3.50
N ASP A 146 -15.41 -3.26 4.46
CA ASP A 146 -15.10 -3.19 5.90
C ASP A 146 -14.20 -4.33 6.37
N ARG A 147 -14.24 -5.48 5.69
CA ARG A 147 -13.30 -6.58 5.96
C ARG A 147 -11.85 -6.23 5.62
N PHE A 148 -11.64 -5.29 4.72
CA PHE A 148 -10.31 -4.79 4.34
C PHE A 148 -9.90 -3.56 5.15
N VAL A 149 -10.88 -2.77 5.64
CA VAL A 149 -10.68 -1.62 6.54
C VAL A 149 -11.52 -1.85 7.80
N PRO A 150 -11.12 -2.77 8.71
CA PRO A 150 -11.96 -3.30 9.79
C PRO A 150 -12.05 -2.33 10.98
N VAL A 151 -12.63 -1.15 10.78
CA VAL A 151 -12.74 -0.11 11.82
C VAL A 151 -14.16 0.25 12.19
N PHE A 152 -15.14 -0.31 11.48
CA PHE A 152 -16.56 -0.04 11.70
C PHE A 152 -17.22 -1.11 12.56
N ASP A 153 -18.29 -0.72 13.24
CA ASP A 153 -19.16 -1.63 13.98
C ASP A 153 -20.51 -1.73 13.26
N PRO A 154 -20.85 -2.88 12.64
CA PRO A 154 -22.10 -3.02 11.90
C PRO A 154 -23.36 -2.73 12.73
N LYS A 155 -23.28 -2.86 14.07
CA LYS A 155 -24.41 -2.57 14.97
C LYS A 155 -24.60 -1.07 15.21
N ARG A 156 -23.50 -0.32 15.25
CA ARG A 156 -23.48 1.13 15.50
C ARG A 156 -23.47 1.93 14.20
N ASP A 157 -22.67 1.50 13.25
CA ASP A 157 -22.33 2.26 12.04
C ASP A 157 -23.30 1.91 10.90
N THR A 158 -24.62 2.14 11.18
CA THR A 158 -25.69 1.97 10.21
C THR A 158 -25.78 3.15 9.25
N PHE A 159 -26.48 2.98 8.11
CA PHE A 159 -26.69 4.01 7.08
C PHE A 159 -27.17 5.34 7.69
N ASP A 160 -28.25 5.32 8.47
CA ASP A 160 -28.83 6.53 9.06
C ASP A 160 -27.94 7.13 10.13
N ASN A 161 -27.27 6.29 10.91
CA ASN A 161 -26.41 6.76 11.99
C ASN A 161 -25.17 7.49 11.41
N ILE A 162 -24.48 6.90 10.45
CA ILE A 162 -23.31 7.54 9.82
C ILE A 162 -23.73 8.82 9.07
N ARG A 163 -24.81 8.78 8.29
CA ARG A 163 -25.33 9.95 7.57
C ARG A 163 -25.62 11.13 8.50
N ARG A 164 -26.17 10.86 9.68
CA ARG A 164 -26.45 11.88 10.71
C ARG A 164 -25.19 12.41 11.40
N ARG A 165 -24.19 11.56 11.64
CA ARG A 165 -22.97 11.95 12.36
C ARG A 165 -21.97 12.68 11.48
N SER A 166 -21.82 12.27 10.23
CA SER A 166 -20.79 12.82 9.35
C SER A 166 -21.15 12.65 7.88
N THR A 167 -21.43 13.76 7.22
CA THR A 167 -21.62 13.85 5.77
C THR A 167 -20.39 13.33 5.01
N VAL A 168 -19.18 13.72 5.45
CA VAL A 168 -17.94 13.33 4.79
C VAL A 168 -17.71 11.83 4.84
N LEU A 169 -17.83 11.22 6.02
CA LEU A 169 -17.67 9.77 6.16
C LEU A 169 -18.73 9.03 5.35
N PHE A 170 -19.98 9.48 5.42
CA PHE A 170 -21.09 8.91 4.65
C PHE A 170 -20.80 8.89 3.15
N ASP A 171 -20.41 10.03 2.59
CA ASP A 171 -20.12 10.19 1.16
C ASP A 171 -18.94 9.29 0.73
N VAL A 172 -17.91 9.15 1.58
CA VAL A 172 -16.78 8.25 1.34
C VAL A 172 -17.23 6.80 1.30
N LEU A 173 -18.00 6.32 2.28
CA LEU A 173 -18.45 4.92 2.32
C LEU A 173 -19.34 4.57 1.13
N VAL A 174 -20.28 5.46 0.76
CA VAL A 174 -21.12 5.32 -0.43
C VAL A 174 -20.27 5.26 -1.70
N THR A 175 -19.24 6.12 -1.82
CA THR A 175 -18.35 6.16 -2.98
C THR A 175 -17.55 4.87 -3.14
N ILE A 176 -16.94 4.37 -2.06
CA ILE A 176 -16.14 3.12 -2.12
C ILE A 176 -17.07 1.91 -2.36
N GLY A 177 -18.25 1.89 -1.77
CA GLY A 177 -19.26 0.86 -2.06
C GLY A 177 -19.73 0.90 -3.53
N CYS A 178 -19.91 2.09 -4.11
CA CYS A 178 -20.19 2.25 -5.54
C CYS A 178 -19.04 1.71 -6.40
N MET A 179 -17.80 1.99 -6.04
CA MET A 179 -16.63 1.45 -6.73
C MET A 179 -16.64 -0.08 -6.72
N ALA A 180 -16.88 -0.70 -5.56
CA ALA A 180 -16.93 -2.15 -5.43
C ALA A 180 -18.10 -2.78 -6.21
N ALA A 181 -19.24 -2.10 -6.29
CA ALA A 181 -20.43 -2.57 -7.02
C ALA A 181 -20.30 -2.39 -8.54
N ASN A 182 -19.90 -1.20 -8.98
CA ASN A 182 -20.00 -0.75 -10.37
C ASN A 182 -18.64 -0.62 -11.09
N GLY A 183 -17.55 -0.61 -10.33
CA GLY A 183 -16.18 -0.37 -10.84
C GLY A 183 -15.80 1.12 -10.87
N SER A 184 -14.49 1.37 -10.87
CA SER A 184 -13.88 2.71 -10.80
C SER A 184 -14.07 3.57 -12.08
N LEU A 185 -14.54 3.01 -13.19
CA LEU A 185 -14.82 3.73 -14.43
C LEU A 185 -16.32 4.01 -14.65
N SER A 186 -17.18 3.64 -13.70
CA SER A 186 -18.62 3.92 -13.83
C SER A 186 -18.92 5.41 -13.67
N LYS A 187 -19.92 5.92 -14.41
CA LYS A 187 -20.33 7.33 -14.31
C LYS A 187 -20.71 7.73 -12.90
N ALA A 188 -21.42 6.86 -12.18
CA ALA A 188 -21.83 7.09 -10.80
C ALA A 188 -20.59 7.26 -9.89
N PHE A 189 -19.62 6.34 -9.99
CA PHE A 189 -18.38 6.46 -9.21
C PHE A 189 -17.62 7.76 -9.53
N LEU A 190 -17.46 8.10 -10.81
CA LEU A 190 -16.74 9.31 -11.21
C LEU A 190 -17.38 10.59 -10.64
N SER A 191 -18.71 10.66 -10.60
CA SER A 191 -19.42 11.79 -9.99
C SER A 191 -19.20 11.86 -8.48
N LEU A 192 -19.33 10.73 -7.79
CA LEU A 192 -19.08 10.61 -6.34
C LEU A 192 -17.62 10.90 -5.99
N TYR A 193 -16.69 10.42 -6.81
CA TYR A 193 -15.24 10.63 -6.61
C TYR A 193 -14.88 12.12 -6.60
N GLN A 194 -15.52 12.96 -7.41
CA GLN A 194 -15.29 14.42 -7.37
C GLN A 194 -15.69 15.02 -6.01
N VAL A 195 -16.78 14.55 -5.41
CA VAL A 195 -17.20 14.98 -4.07
C VAL A 195 -16.18 14.56 -3.02
N VAL A 196 -15.75 13.29 -3.05
CA VAL A 196 -14.73 12.77 -2.12
C VAL A 196 -13.40 13.48 -2.29
N LYS A 197 -13.00 13.81 -3.53
CA LYS A 197 -11.79 14.59 -3.81
C LYS A 197 -11.86 15.97 -3.15
N GLN A 198 -13.00 16.64 -3.20
CA GLN A 198 -13.21 17.92 -2.52
C GLN A 198 -13.10 17.75 -1.01
N HIS A 199 -13.78 16.76 -0.43
CA HIS A 199 -13.66 16.46 1.01
C HIS A 199 -12.23 16.16 1.43
N THR A 200 -11.48 15.42 0.62
CA THR A 200 -10.07 15.11 0.89
C THR A 200 -9.23 16.40 0.92
N SER A 201 -9.44 17.30 -0.03
CA SER A 201 -8.75 18.60 -0.06
C SER A 201 -9.08 19.43 1.19
N ASP A 202 -10.35 19.49 1.56
CA ASP A 202 -10.80 20.27 2.72
C ASP A 202 -10.22 19.70 4.02
N LEU A 203 -10.23 18.38 4.20
CA LEU A 203 -9.64 17.71 5.38
C LEU A 203 -8.11 17.83 5.43
N THR A 204 -7.45 17.96 4.29
CA THR A 204 -5.98 18.04 4.22
C THR A 204 -5.50 19.47 4.47
N LEU A 205 -6.25 20.48 3.98
CA LEU A 205 -5.88 21.89 4.07
C LEU A 205 -6.31 22.56 5.38
N HIS A 206 -7.39 22.06 6.01
CA HIS A 206 -7.98 22.67 7.20
C HIS A 206 -7.78 21.76 8.42
N ASP A 207 -6.91 22.18 9.32
CA ASP A 207 -6.59 21.45 10.56
C ASP A 207 -7.67 21.58 11.66
N SER A 208 -8.60 22.52 11.51
CA SER A 208 -9.66 22.78 12.48
C SER A 208 -10.91 21.96 12.16
N GLY A 209 -11.41 21.22 13.14
CA GLY A 209 -12.66 20.47 13.01
C GLY A 209 -12.53 18.98 12.71
N HIS A 210 -11.34 18.39 12.85
CA HIS A 210 -11.22 16.95 12.78
C HIS A 210 -11.95 16.27 13.93
N CYS A 211 -12.75 15.26 13.62
CA CYS A 211 -13.43 14.35 14.53
C CYS A 211 -13.04 12.90 14.21
N LEU A 212 -13.52 11.95 14.97
CA LEU A 212 -13.24 10.53 14.73
C LEU A 212 -13.65 10.11 13.32
N GLU A 213 -14.81 10.56 12.86
CA GLU A 213 -15.35 10.26 11.53
C GLU A 213 -14.48 10.84 10.42
N SER A 214 -13.86 12.01 10.62
CA SER A 214 -12.90 12.58 9.66
C SER A 214 -11.66 11.70 9.53
N VAL A 215 -11.16 11.16 10.63
CA VAL A 215 -10.02 10.22 10.63
C VAL A 215 -10.40 8.91 9.96
N GLN A 216 -11.61 8.38 10.23
CA GLN A 216 -12.12 7.18 9.57
C GLN A 216 -12.29 7.39 8.06
N ALA A 217 -12.80 8.55 7.63
CA ALA A 217 -12.91 8.90 6.22
C ALA A 217 -11.54 8.94 5.54
N LEU A 218 -10.56 9.62 6.14
CA LEU A 218 -9.19 9.68 5.62
C LEU A 218 -8.54 8.28 5.57
N LEU A 219 -8.78 7.42 6.56
CA LEU A 219 -8.29 6.04 6.56
C LEU A 219 -8.87 5.23 5.39
N VAL A 220 -10.18 5.34 5.15
CA VAL A 220 -10.82 4.66 4.03
C VAL A 220 -10.30 5.20 2.70
N ILE A 221 -10.23 6.52 2.53
CA ILE A 221 -9.72 7.15 1.31
C ILE A 221 -8.27 6.70 1.05
N SER A 222 -7.41 6.73 2.08
CA SER A 222 -6.00 6.30 1.93
C SER A 222 -5.85 4.83 1.57
N SER A 223 -6.79 3.99 1.99
CA SER A 223 -6.79 2.56 1.67
C SER A 223 -7.10 2.27 0.20
N TYR A 224 -7.86 3.15 -0.47
CA TYR A 224 -8.34 2.96 -1.85
C TYR A 224 -7.81 4.01 -2.83
N SER A 225 -6.77 4.77 -2.47
CA SER A 225 -6.19 5.83 -3.28
C SER A 225 -4.73 5.56 -3.62
N ASP A 226 -4.31 5.91 -4.83
CA ASP A 226 -2.91 5.88 -5.27
C ASP A 226 -2.01 6.80 -4.42
N SER A 227 -2.58 7.90 -3.91
CA SER A 227 -1.92 8.85 -3.00
C SER A 227 -2.08 8.46 -1.52
N GLY A 228 -2.39 7.19 -1.23
CA GLY A 228 -2.77 6.70 0.09
C GLY A 228 -1.77 7.04 1.19
N ALA A 229 -0.48 6.99 0.90
CA ALA A 229 0.58 7.30 1.87
C ALA A 229 0.48 8.75 2.42
N THR A 230 0.29 9.73 1.55
CA THR A 230 0.18 11.15 1.94
C THR A 230 -1.11 11.43 2.73
N ILE A 231 -2.22 10.81 2.32
CA ILE A 231 -3.51 10.94 3.01
C ILE A 231 -3.43 10.30 4.39
N LEU A 232 -2.76 9.15 4.50
CA LEU A 232 -2.52 8.46 5.78
C LEU A 232 -1.73 9.33 6.76
N ASP A 233 -0.70 10.05 6.31
CA ASP A 233 0.07 10.95 7.16
C ASP A 233 -0.82 12.07 7.75
N THR A 234 -1.80 12.55 6.98
CA THR A 234 -2.81 13.51 7.47
C THR A 234 -3.75 12.85 8.49
N ALA A 235 -4.22 11.63 8.24
CA ALA A 235 -5.06 10.88 9.17
C ALA A 235 -4.34 10.60 10.49
N VAL A 236 -3.04 10.23 10.44
CA VAL A 236 -2.20 10.03 11.64
C VAL A 236 -2.06 11.33 12.43
N ARG A 237 -1.77 12.47 11.78
CA ARG A 237 -1.69 13.76 12.47
C ARG A 237 -3.01 14.15 13.15
N ALA A 238 -4.13 13.95 12.45
CA ALA A 238 -5.46 14.21 13.00
C ALA A 238 -5.75 13.30 14.22
N SER A 239 -5.42 12.01 14.13
CA SER A 239 -5.62 11.05 15.23
C SER A 239 -4.78 11.38 16.49
N LEU A 240 -3.55 11.87 16.31
CA LEU A 240 -2.71 12.33 17.42
C LEU A 240 -3.30 13.57 18.11
N ARG A 241 -3.88 14.50 17.35
CA ARG A 241 -4.59 15.67 17.94
C ARG A 241 -5.83 15.26 18.73
N LEU A 242 -6.57 14.27 18.24
CA LEU A 242 -7.72 13.67 18.93
C LEU A 242 -7.31 12.75 20.08
N ARG A 243 -6.00 12.57 20.31
CA ARG A 243 -5.44 11.75 21.38
C ARG A 243 -5.91 10.29 21.35
N LEU A 244 -6.06 9.71 20.13
CA LEU A 244 -6.49 8.32 19.99
C LEU A 244 -5.54 7.32 20.66
N PRO A 245 -4.18 7.48 20.64
CA PRO A 245 -3.27 6.60 21.37
C PRO A 245 -3.51 6.57 22.89
N GLU A 246 -3.83 7.74 23.46
CA GLU A 246 -4.15 7.84 24.90
C GLU A 246 -5.46 7.16 25.22
N THR A 247 -6.47 7.27 24.32
CA THR A 247 -7.74 6.55 24.46
C THR A 247 -7.52 5.03 24.45
N VAL A 248 -6.67 4.52 23.56
CA VAL A 248 -6.27 3.09 23.54
C VAL A 248 -5.67 2.68 24.89
N THR A 249 -4.79 3.51 25.44
CA THR A 249 -4.16 3.24 26.73
C THR A 249 -5.18 3.21 27.86
N LEU A 250 -6.16 4.12 27.85
CA LEU A 250 -7.26 4.16 28.83
C LEU A 250 -8.15 2.90 28.73
N VAL A 251 -8.53 2.50 27.51
CA VAL A 251 -9.32 1.28 27.30
C VAL A 251 -8.56 0.04 27.76
N TYR A 252 -7.30 -0.09 27.39
CA TYR A 252 -6.44 -1.20 27.83
C TYR A 252 -6.34 -1.25 29.36
N THR A 253 -6.06 -0.12 30.00
CA THR A 253 -5.90 -0.04 31.46
C THR A 253 -7.20 -0.40 32.16
N SER A 254 -8.36 0.02 31.66
CA SER A 254 -9.66 -0.32 32.25
C SER A 254 -9.95 -1.81 32.20
N ILE A 255 -9.58 -2.48 31.10
CA ILE A 255 -9.72 -3.95 30.94
C ILE A 255 -8.81 -4.68 31.94
N VAL A 256 -7.51 -4.30 32.00
CA VAL A 256 -6.54 -4.99 32.86
C VAL A 256 -6.81 -4.79 34.35
N GLN A 257 -7.31 -3.61 34.73
CA GLN A 257 -7.62 -3.32 36.14
C GLN A 257 -8.97 -3.84 36.60
N GLY A 258 -9.75 -4.50 35.72
CA GLY A 258 -11.09 -4.99 36.05
C GLY A 258 -12.03 -3.89 36.54
N ARG A 259 -11.76 -2.63 36.22
CA ARG A 259 -12.62 -1.51 36.58
C ARG A 259 -13.87 -1.62 35.73
N ASP A 260 -14.91 -2.11 36.38
CA ASP A 260 -16.21 -2.32 35.77
C ASP A 260 -16.68 -1.09 34.99
N ALA A 261 -17.21 -1.37 33.78
CA ALA A 261 -17.94 -0.43 32.93
C ALA A 261 -19.12 0.26 33.66
N ALA A 262 -19.43 -0.12 34.90
CA ALA A 262 -20.55 0.34 35.70
C ALA A 262 -20.57 1.86 36.01
N SER A 263 -19.44 2.57 35.80
CA SER A 263 -19.39 4.03 36.06
C SER A 263 -19.40 4.87 34.76
N ARG A 264 -19.42 4.24 33.57
CA ARG A 264 -19.47 4.94 32.28
C ARG A 264 -20.75 4.60 31.53
N THR A 265 -21.32 5.56 30.84
CA THR A 265 -22.43 5.27 29.94
C THR A 265 -21.95 4.31 28.84
N GLU A 266 -22.79 3.36 28.45
CA GLU A 266 -22.49 2.37 27.39
C GLU A 266 -22.04 3.05 26.09
N GLU A 267 -22.61 4.20 25.76
CA GLU A 267 -22.27 5.00 24.58
C GLU A 267 -20.84 5.56 24.65
N CYS A 268 -20.37 6.06 25.79
CA CYS A 268 -19.02 6.53 25.97
C CYS A 268 -18.00 5.39 25.82
N SER A 269 -18.33 4.20 26.30
CA SER A 269 -17.51 3.00 26.14
C SER A 269 -17.41 2.56 24.68
N ALA A 270 -18.52 2.58 23.94
CA ALA A 270 -18.57 2.24 22.51
C ALA A 270 -17.75 3.22 21.65
N GLU A 271 -17.79 4.52 21.96
CA GLU A 271 -17.02 5.54 21.25
C GLU A 271 -15.51 5.42 21.50
N GLN A 272 -15.11 5.16 22.73
CA GLN A 272 -13.70 4.90 23.06
C GLN A 272 -13.17 3.65 22.34
N TYR A 273 -14.00 2.62 22.22
CA TYR A 273 -13.62 1.43 21.49
C TYR A 273 -13.58 1.65 19.98
N ALA A 274 -14.49 2.44 19.41
CA ALA A 274 -14.42 2.88 18.00
C ALA A 274 -13.13 3.67 17.73
N SER A 275 -12.74 4.56 18.66
CA SER A 275 -11.45 5.27 18.59
C SER A 275 -10.27 4.30 18.62
N THR A 276 -10.35 3.26 19.45
CA THR A 276 -9.33 2.20 19.55
C THR A 276 -9.21 1.41 18.24
N ARG A 277 -10.33 1.04 17.61
CA ARG A 277 -10.33 0.40 16.28
C ARG A 277 -9.70 1.30 15.22
N THR A 278 -10.13 2.56 15.17
CA THR A 278 -9.65 3.53 14.20
C THR A 278 -8.13 3.72 14.31
N TRP A 279 -7.60 3.86 15.54
CA TRP A 279 -6.16 3.93 15.75
C TRP A 279 -5.43 2.69 15.22
N HIS A 280 -5.89 1.49 15.55
CA HIS A 280 -5.26 0.26 15.08
C HIS A 280 -5.42 0.06 13.56
N GLY A 281 -6.50 0.56 12.95
CA GLY A 281 -6.65 0.61 11.51
C GLY A 281 -5.60 1.49 10.83
N LEU A 282 -5.31 2.67 11.39
CA LEU A 282 -4.23 3.54 10.92
C LEU A 282 -2.85 2.87 11.07
N VAL A 283 -2.60 2.26 12.24
CA VAL A 283 -1.37 1.50 12.50
C VAL A 283 -1.20 0.38 11.47
N LEU A 284 -2.26 -0.38 11.22
CA LEU A 284 -2.25 -1.48 10.25
C LEU A 284 -1.89 -1.00 8.85
N LEU A 285 -2.53 0.07 8.37
CA LEU A 285 -2.27 0.60 7.04
C LEU A 285 -0.84 1.18 6.94
N ASP A 286 -0.36 1.89 7.96
CA ASP A 286 1.03 2.38 8.03
C ASP A 286 2.05 1.24 8.00
N GLN A 287 1.77 0.15 8.71
CA GLN A 287 2.59 -1.07 8.69
C GLN A 287 2.63 -1.71 7.30
N ILE A 288 1.49 -1.85 6.63
CA ILE A 288 1.42 -2.43 5.29
C ILE A 288 2.22 -1.57 4.31
N LEU A 289 1.97 -0.26 4.28
CA LEU A 289 2.67 0.67 3.39
C LEU A 289 4.18 0.76 3.67
N SER A 290 4.61 0.52 4.91
CA SER A 290 6.04 0.51 5.24
C SER A 290 6.73 -0.82 4.94
N LEU A 291 6.11 -1.95 5.26
CA LEU A 291 6.71 -3.28 5.08
C LEU A 291 6.73 -3.73 3.63
N ASP A 292 5.63 -3.49 2.93
CA ASP A 292 5.44 -3.95 1.56
C ASP A 292 5.62 -2.80 0.55
N GLY A 293 5.26 -1.55 0.92
CA GLY A 293 5.32 -0.36 0.06
C GLY A 293 6.58 0.51 0.18
N GLY A 294 7.47 0.21 1.12
CA GLY A 294 8.71 0.96 1.31
C GLY A 294 8.56 2.38 1.86
N LYS A 295 7.35 2.77 2.31
CA LYS A 295 7.13 4.03 3.02
C LYS A 295 7.89 4.01 4.34
N ALA A 296 8.44 5.15 4.75
CA ALA A 296 8.95 5.29 6.10
C ALA A 296 7.81 5.13 7.11
N ARG A 297 8.02 4.34 8.15
CA ARG A 297 7.01 4.08 9.18
C ARG A 297 6.72 5.35 9.98
N SER A 298 5.45 5.73 10.08
CA SER A 298 5.00 6.94 10.78
C SER A 298 4.58 6.64 12.23
N VAL A 299 4.14 5.40 12.52
CA VAL A 299 3.59 5.00 13.80
C VAL A 299 4.24 3.73 14.33
N THR A 300 4.59 3.69 15.61
CA THR A 300 5.12 2.50 16.28
C THR A 300 4.18 2.04 17.40
N VAL A 301 3.98 0.73 17.52
CA VAL A 301 3.21 0.11 18.60
C VAL A 301 4.17 -0.33 19.70
N ALA A 302 4.02 0.23 20.89
CA ALA A 302 4.97 0.00 21.97
C ALA A 302 5.00 -1.46 22.47
N VAL A 303 3.86 -2.17 22.45
CA VAL A 303 3.76 -3.57 22.89
C VAL A 303 2.69 -4.30 22.06
N PRO A 304 3.07 -4.99 20.99
CA PRO A 304 2.13 -5.64 20.06
C PRO A 304 1.15 -6.61 20.74
N ARG A 305 1.62 -7.42 21.68
CA ARG A 305 0.77 -8.41 22.38
C ARG A 305 -0.33 -7.82 23.24
N ARG A 306 -0.28 -6.52 23.59
CA ARG A 306 -1.34 -5.84 24.34
C ARG A 306 -2.66 -5.79 23.57
N VAL A 307 -2.63 -5.84 22.23
CA VAL A 307 -3.85 -5.83 21.40
C VAL A 307 -4.78 -7.00 21.73
N ARG A 308 -4.23 -8.14 22.18
CA ARG A 308 -5.04 -9.32 22.56
C ARG A 308 -5.94 -9.07 23.75
N ALA A 309 -5.53 -8.23 24.70
CA ALA A 309 -6.37 -7.87 25.84
C ALA A 309 -7.61 -7.09 25.43
N LEU A 310 -7.53 -6.31 24.32
CA LEU A 310 -8.66 -5.55 23.78
C LEU A 310 -9.80 -6.46 23.29
N LEU A 311 -9.53 -7.72 22.99
CA LEU A 311 -10.54 -8.72 22.61
C LEU A 311 -11.52 -9.06 23.74
N SER A 312 -11.18 -8.73 25.00
CA SER A 312 -12.07 -8.91 26.15
C SER A 312 -13.08 -7.77 26.33
N HIS A 313 -13.02 -6.74 25.48
CA HIS A 313 -13.95 -5.61 25.58
C HIS A 313 -15.36 -6.00 25.10
N PRO A 314 -16.44 -5.53 25.77
CA PRO A 314 -17.83 -5.88 25.41
C PRO A 314 -18.22 -5.52 23.97
N HIS A 315 -17.61 -4.47 23.40
CA HIS A 315 -17.83 -4.03 22.01
C HIS A 315 -16.89 -4.69 21.01
N CYS A 316 -16.14 -5.73 21.43
CA CYS A 316 -15.32 -6.52 20.50
C CYS A 316 -16.20 -7.26 19.47
N SER A 317 -15.77 -7.23 18.22
CA SER A 317 -16.42 -7.89 17.10
C SER A 317 -15.47 -8.89 16.40
N MET A 318 -16.00 -9.67 15.47
CA MET A 318 -15.19 -10.57 14.64
C MET A 318 -14.13 -9.83 13.81
N LEU A 319 -14.41 -8.61 13.37
CA LEU A 319 -13.46 -7.80 12.62
C LEU A 319 -12.25 -7.39 13.46
N ASP A 320 -12.42 -7.25 14.79
CA ASP A 320 -11.32 -6.93 15.71
C ASP A 320 -10.31 -8.08 15.81
N LEU A 321 -10.75 -9.34 15.75
CA LEU A 321 -9.85 -10.49 15.69
C LEU A 321 -8.92 -10.38 14.46
N ARG A 322 -9.48 -10.05 13.31
CA ARG A 322 -8.70 -9.85 12.08
C ARG A 322 -7.76 -8.65 12.19
N LEU A 323 -8.26 -7.50 12.67
CA LEU A 323 -7.50 -6.27 12.82
C LEU A 323 -6.28 -6.49 13.72
N PHE A 324 -6.49 -7.02 14.91
CA PHE A 324 -5.43 -7.17 15.89
C PHE A 324 -4.45 -8.30 15.54
N ALA A 325 -4.93 -9.39 14.93
CA ALA A 325 -4.06 -10.43 14.41
C ALA A 325 -3.08 -9.88 13.38
N GLN A 326 -3.56 -9.04 12.46
CA GLN A 326 -2.73 -8.49 11.40
C GLN A 326 -1.77 -7.40 11.90
N VAL A 327 -2.19 -6.56 12.87
CA VAL A 327 -1.29 -5.62 13.55
C VAL A 327 -0.14 -6.35 14.24
N GLU A 328 -0.43 -7.43 14.98
CA GLU A 328 0.60 -8.23 15.65
C GLU A 328 1.52 -8.93 14.64
N LEU A 329 0.98 -9.50 13.55
CA LEU A 329 1.76 -10.12 12.49
C LEU A 329 2.74 -9.15 11.85
N ASN A 330 2.28 -7.95 11.53
CA ASN A 330 3.14 -6.97 10.85
C ASN A 330 4.27 -6.47 11.75
N GLU A 331 4.06 -6.36 13.09
CA GLU A 331 5.15 -6.10 14.03
C GLU A 331 6.15 -7.25 14.05
N LEU A 332 5.66 -8.48 14.07
CA LEU A 332 6.51 -9.66 14.01
C LEU A 332 7.31 -9.71 12.68
N ARG A 333 6.67 -9.44 11.55
CA ARG A 333 7.33 -9.32 10.25
C ARG A 333 8.43 -8.26 10.26
N ALA A 334 8.16 -7.07 10.82
CA ALA A 334 9.14 -6.01 10.93
C ALA A 334 10.36 -6.44 11.75
N SER A 335 10.13 -7.11 12.89
CA SER A 335 11.19 -7.67 13.73
C SER A 335 12.02 -8.72 12.99
N CYS A 336 11.36 -9.68 12.31
CA CYS A 336 12.04 -10.71 11.52
C CYS A 336 12.87 -10.10 10.38
N HIS A 337 12.33 -9.12 9.64
CA HIS A 337 13.07 -8.44 8.57
C HIS A 337 14.31 -7.70 9.10
N ALA A 338 14.21 -7.05 10.26
CA ALA A 338 15.35 -6.40 10.89
C ALA A 338 16.41 -7.42 11.36
N ALA A 339 15.98 -8.55 11.94
CA ALA A 339 16.88 -9.62 12.36
C ALA A 339 17.64 -10.25 11.17
N VAL A 340 16.94 -10.52 10.06
CA VAL A 340 17.57 -11.03 8.82
C VAL A 340 18.58 -10.03 8.27
N ALA A 341 18.23 -8.74 8.20
CA ALA A 341 19.17 -7.71 7.74
C ALA A 341 20.40 -7.61 8.65
N ALA A 342 20.25 -7.72 9.96
CA ALA A 342 21.38 -7.70 10.91
C ALA A 342 22.27 -8.95 10.78
N SER A 343 21.72 -10.12 10.42
CA SER A 343 22.45 -11.37 10.28
C SER A 343 23.17 -11.52 8.94
N ALA A 344 22.94 -10.64 7.95
CA ALA A 344 23.56 -10.69 6.62
C ALA A 344 25.09 -10.74 6.65
N ASN A 345 25.72 -10.05 7.61
CA ASN A 345 27.17 -10.04 7.78
C ASN A 345 27.71 -11.17 8.68
N GLY A 346 26.83 -11.97 9.30
CA GLY A 346 27.20 -13.04 10.24
C GLY A 346 27.53 -14.40 9.59
N GLY A 347 27.45 -14.47 8.27
CA GLY A 347 27.65 -15.70 7.50
C GLY A 347 26.40 -16.58 7.42
N GLU A 348 26.48 -17.62 6.59
CA GLU A 348 25.34 -18.49 6.22
C GLU A 348 24.68 -19.17 7.43
N GLN A 349 25.48 -19.64 8.39
CA GLN A 349 24.96 -20.32 9.58
C GLN A 349 24.14 -19.37 10.49
N ALA A 350 24.62 -18.14 10.68
CA ALA A 350 23.90 -17.13 11.48
C ALA A 350 22.58 -16.74 10.81
N LEU A 351 22.61 -16.54 9.50
CA LEU A 351 21.41 -16.25 8.71
C LEU A 351 20.40 -17.40 8.82
N HIS A 352 20.83 -18.65 8.67
CA HIS A 352 19.96 -19.83 8.77
C HIS A 352 19.32 -19.96 10.16
N GLN A 353 20.08 -19.75 11.24
CA GLN A 353 19.55 -19.76 12.61
C GLN A 353 18.51 -18.67 12.82
N THR A 354 18.76 -17.45 12.31
CA THR A 354 17.82 -16.32 12.38
C THR A 354 16.53 -16.64 11.64
N ILE A 355 16.60 -17.18 10.44
CA ILE A 355 15.42 -17.56 9.64
C ILE A 355 14.60 -18.61 10.39
N ASN A 356 15.22 -19.64 10.94
CA ASN A 356 14.50 -20.69 11.68
C ASN A 356 13.78 -20.13 12.92
N GLY A 357 14.41 -19.22 13.66
CA GLY A 357 13.78 -18.51 14.76
C GLY A 357 12.55 -17.72 14.30
N CYS A 358 12.68 -16.94 13.24
CA CYS A 358 11.57 -16.17 12.67
C CYS A 358 10.42 -17.07 12.16
N LEU A 359 10.72 -18.18 11.51
CA LEU A 359 9.70 -19.14 11.05
C LEU A 359 8.95 -19.77 12.23
N LEU A 360 9.64 -20.08 13.31
CA LEU A 360 9.00 -20.58 14.54
C LEU A 360 8.05 -19.52 15.13
N ASP A 361 8.49 -18.27 15.24
CA ASP A 361 7.66 -17.18 15.77
C ASP A 361 6.41 -16.96 14.90
N LEU A 362 6.55 -16.99 13.56
CA LEU A 362 5.41 -16.90 12.63
C LEU A 362 4.44 -18.07 12.78
N SER A 363 4.95 -19.29 12.96
CA SER A 363 4.14 -20.50 13.21
C SER A 363 3.38 -20.40 14.54
N MET A 364 4.04 -19.91 15.60
CA MET A 364 3.41 -19.72 16.91
C MET A 364 2.29 -18.68 16.82
N TRP A 365 2.56 -17.52 16.18
CA TRP A 365 1.54 -16.51 15.93
C TRP A 365 0.32 -17.10 15.21
N HIS A 366 0.54 -17.86 14.15
CA HIS A 366 -0.52 -18.47 13.36
C HIS A 366 -1.37 -19.42 14.20
N SER A 367 -0.74 -20.34 14.93
CA SER A 367 -1.43 -21.35 15.75
C SER A 367 -2.24 -20.72 16.89
N GLU A 368 -1.68 -19.69 17.55
CA GLU A 368 -2.35 -18.97 18.65
C GLU A 368 -3.58 -18.20 18.16
N TRP A 369 -3.48 -17.49 17.02
CA TRP A 369 -4.60 -16.74 16.47
C TRP A 369 -5.67 -17.64 15.84
N GLU A 370 -5.29 -18.72 15.18
CA GLU A 370 -6.25 -19.73 14.70
C GLU A 370 -7.04 -20.33 15.86
N ALA A 371 -6.39 -20.63 16.98
CA ALA A 371 -7.06 -21.12 18.18
C ALA A 371 -7.99 -20.06 18.82
N LEU A 372 -7.60 -18.78 18.80
CA LEU A 372 -8.45 -17.68 19.28
C LEU A 372 -9.69 -17.48 18.41
N ILE A 373 -9.54 -17.51 17.08
CA ILE A 373 -10.66 -17.41 16.14
C ILE A 373 -11.63 -18.58 16.37
N ASN A 374 -11.13 -19.80 16.43
CA ASN A 374 -11.96 -21.01 16.62
C ASN A 374 -12.72 -21.03 17.95
N ARG A 375 -12.23 -20.37 19.01
CA ARG A 375 -12.93 -20.27 20.30
C ARG A 375 -14.03 -19.21 20.31
N ASN A 376 -13.85 -18.12 19.56
CA ASN A 376 -14.73 -16.96 19.63
C ASN A 376 -15.86 -16.99 18.59
N VAL A 377 -15.87 -17.96 17.69
CA VAL A 377 -16.83 -18.06 16.61
C VAL A 377 -17.78 -19.22 16.81
N SER A 378 -19.04 -18.93 17.02
CA SER A 378 -20.10 -19.93 17.19
C SER A 378 -20.74 -20.37 15.86
N GLY A 379 -20.26 -19.91 14.70
CA GLY A 379 -20.82 -20.22 13.38
C GLY A 379 -19.75 -20.65 12.37
N ASP A 380 -19.99 -21.74 11.66
CA ASP A 380 -19.00 -22.36 10.75
C ASP A 380 -18.62 -21.48 9.54
N ILE A 381 -19.46 -20.55 9.14
CA ILE A 381 -19.38 -19.84 7.86
C ILE A 381 -18.39 -18.66 7.90
N GLU A 382 -18.55 -17.74 8.82
CA GLU A 382 -17.66 -16.58 8.96
C GLU A 382 -16.25 -17.00 9.41
N ASN A 383 -16.20 -18.02 10.26
CA ASN A 383 -14.97 -18.63 10.73
C ASN A 383 -14.07 -19.07 9.58
N THR A 384 -14.63 -19.74 8.58
CA THR A 384 -13.86 -20.23 7.41
C THR A 384 -13.18 -19.08 6.66
N VAL A 385 -13.85 -17.96 6.44
CA VAL A 385 -13.27 -16.79 5.74
C VAL A 385 -12.11 -16.17 6.54
N PHE A 386 -12.27 -16.01 7.85
CA PHE A 386 -11.23 -15.45 8.71
C PHE A 386 -10.02 -16.37 8.86
N VAL A 387 -10.24 -17.68 9.00
CA VAL A 387 -9.15 -18.67 9.06
C VAL A 387 -8.38 -18.74 7.74
N VAL A 388 -9.07 -18.73 6.59
CA VAL A 388 -8.40 -18.69 5.29
C VAL A 388 -7.61 -17.40 5.14
N ASN A 389 -8.17 -16.26 5.54
CA ASN A 389 -7.43 -14.99 5.51
C ASN A 389 -6.17 -15.03 6.41
N LEU A 390 -6.26 -15.58 7.63
CA LEU A 390 -5.13 -15.74 8.54
C LEU A 390 -4.01 -16.56 7.89
N ARG A 391 -4.36 -17.68 7.25
CA ARG A 391 -3.42 -18.55 6.52
C ARG A 391 -2.78 -17.85 5.32
N ILE A 392 -3.55 -17.04 4.57
CA ILE A 392 -3.03 -16.21 3.48
C ILE A 392 -2.00 -15.20 3.99
N GLN A 393 -2.29 -14.51 5.10
CA GLN A 393 -1.35 -13.56 5.69
C GLN A 393 -0.08 -14.24 6.23
N HIS A 394 -0.22 -15.44 6.80
CA HIS A 394 0.93 -16.26 7.22
C HIS A 394 1.80 -16.68 6.03
N ALA A 395 1.20 -17.21 4.96
CA ALA A 395 1.92 -17.60 3.75
C ALA A 395 2.67 -16.41 3.12
N TRP A 396 2.07 -15.22 3.11
CA TRP A 396 2.72 -13.99 2.67
C TRP A 396 3.90 -13.60 3.56
N ALA A 397 3.74 -13.71 4.88
CA ALA A 397 4.82 -13.40 5.82
C ALA A 397 6.04 -14.33 5.62
N VAL A 398 5.79 -15.64 5.45
CA VAL A 398 6.83 -16.64 5.15
C VAL A 398 7.49 -16.34 3.80
N LEU A 399 6.71 -16.08 2.75
CA LEU A 399 7.24 -15.74 1.42
C LEU A 399 8.18 -14.53 1.49
N THR A 400 7.74 -13.43 2.07
CA THR A 400 8.55 -12.20 2.16
C THR A 400 9.79 -12.37 3.04
N LEU A 401 9.73 -13.20 4.09
CA LEU A 401 10.88 -13.56 4.90
C LEU A 401 11.93 -14.33 4.08
N GLN A 402 11.51 -15.35 3.34
CA GLN A 402 12.42 -16.17 2.52
C GLN A 402 13.06 -15.36 1.39
N LEU A 403 12.31 -14.48 0.72
CA LEU A 403 12.85 -13.61 -0.30
C LEU A 403 13.88 -12.61 0.27
N ARG A 404 13.61 -12.03 1.44
CA ARG A 404 14.57 -11.15 2.12
C ARG A 404 15.83 -11.89 2.59
N ALA A 405 15.66 -13.12 3.07
CA ALA A 405 16.79 -13.97 3.44
C ALA A 405 17.65 -14.32 2.22
N LEU A 406 17.03 -14.63 1.09
CA LEU A 406 17.72 -14.88 -0.17
C LEU A 406 18.49 -13.62 -0.64
N ALA A 407 17.89 -12.45 -0.57
CA ALA A 407 18.57 -11.18 -0.84
C ALA A 407 19.75 -10.94 0.13
N ALA A 408 19.56 -11.18 1.44
CA ALA A 408 20.58 -11.03 2.47
C ALA A 408 21.74 -12.04 2.32
N SER A 409 21.52 -13.17 1.65
CA SER A 409 22.57 -14.16 1.37
C SER A 409 23.55 -13.74 0.27
N GLY A 410 23.40 -12.53 -0.30
CA GLY A 410 24.30 -11.99 -1.32
C GLY A 410 24.19 -12.70 -2.68
N VAL A 411 23.02 -13.17 -3.05
CA VAL A 411 22.77 -13.72 -4.39
C VAL A 411 22.99 -12.61 -5.43
N GLU A 412 24.02 -12.79 -6.28
CA GLU A 412 24.30 -11.89 -7.41
C GLU A 412 23.69 -12.41 -8.72
N ASN A 413 23.61 -13.72 -8.89
CA ASN A 413 23.06 -14.36 -10.08
C ASN A 413 22.23 -15.58 -9.70
N LEU A 414 20.96 -15.56 -10.04
CA LEU A 414 20.01 -16.64 -9.74
C LEU A 414 20.29 -17.95 -10.49
N ALA A 415 20.96 -17.88 -11.64
CA ALA A 415 21.37 -19.07 -12.38
C ALA A 415 22.52 -19.83 -11.66
N VAL A 416 23.26 -19.14 -10.77
CA VAL A 416 24.45 -19.68 -10.08
C VAL A 416 24.26 -19.53 -8.56
N MET A 417 23.21 -20.16 -8.03
CA MET A 417 22.94 -20.19 -6.59
C MET A 417 23.74 -21.31 -5.89
N THR A 418 24.19 -21.03 -4.66
CA THR A 418 24.66 -22.06 -3.73
C THR A 418 23.50 -22.97 -3.31
N ASP A 419 23.80 -24.14 -2.73
CA ASP A 419 22.75 -25.05 -2.25
C ASP A 419 21.86 -24.39 -1.18
N ALA A 420 22.41 -23.58 -0.30
CA ALA A 420 21.65 -22.83 0.70
C ALA A 420 20.75 -21.77 0.07
N GLN A 421 21.24 -21.02 -0.91
CA GLN A 421 20.45 -20.05 -1.65
C GLN A 421 19.32 -20.73 -2.43
N ARG A 422 19.63 -21.88 -3.06
CA ARG A 422 18.62 -22.70 -3.75
C ARG A 422 17.55 -23.21 -2.80
N ALA A 423 17.92 -23.60 -1.56
CA ALA A 423 16.97 -24.00 -0.53
C ALA A 423 16.04 -22.85 -0.11
N LEU A 424 16.56 -21.61 0.02
CA LEU A 424 15.76 -20.42 0.31
C LEU A 424 14.79 -20.10 -0.84
N ALA A 425 15.26 -20.17 -2.08
CA ALA A 425 14.41 -19.96 -3.27
C ALA A 425 13.30 -21.02 -3.34
N PHE A 426 13.62 -22.27 -3.04
CA PHE A 426 12.63 -23.36 -2.98
C PHE A 426 11.60 -23.14 -1.87
N ALA A 427 12.02 -22.72 -0.68
CA ALA A 427 11.12 -22.38 0.42
C ALA A 427 10.22 -21.20 0.09
N ALA A 428 10.74 -20.17 -0.61
CA ALA A 428 9.95 -19.05 -1.12
C ALA A 428 8.90 -19.52 -2.12
N LYS A 429 9.27 -20.42 -3.06
CA LYS A 429 8.32 -21.01 -4.02
C LYS A 429 7.20 -21.74 -3.31
N LEU A 430 7.51 -22.60 -2.34
CA LEU A 430 6.48 -23.35 -1.58
C LEU A 430 5.52 -22.40 -0.84
N ALA A 431 6.04 -21.34 -0.24
CA ALA A 431 5.19 -20.33 0.42
C ALA A 431 4.26 -19.61 -0.56
N ALA A 432 4.76 -19.27 -1.76
CA ALA A 432 3.96 -18.65 -2.81
C ALA A 432 2.92 -19.61 -3.40
N GLU A 433 3.26 -20.88 -3.60
CA GLU A 433 2.34 -21.95 -4.00
C GLU A 433 1.21 -22.13 -2.98
N ARG A 434 1.57 -22.19 -1.71
CA ARG A 434 0.59 -22.28 -0.63
C ARG A 434 -0.35 -21.08 -0.61
N HIS A 435 0.19 -19.86 -0.85
CA HIS A 435 -0.61 -18.66 -0.95
C HIS A 435 -1.63 -18.75 -2.10
N LEU A 436 -1.21 -19.18 -3.29
CA LEU A 436 -2.09 -19.36 -4.45
C LEU A 436 -3.19 -20.43 -4.18
N GLU A 437 -2.85 -21.55 -3.58
CA GLU A 437 -3.83 -22.57 -3.19
C GLU A 437 -4.90 -22.02 -2.25
N LEU A 438 -4.50 -21.20 -1.27
CA LEU A 438 -5.43 -20.57 -0.33
C LEU A 438 -6.37 -19.56 -1.01
N LEU A 439 -5.91 -18.86 -2.04
CA LEU A 439 -6.76 -17.95 -2.82
C LEU A 439 -7.87 -18.70 -3.58
N LEU A 440 -7.61 -19.93 -3.99
CA LEU A 440 -8.55 -20.80 -4.67
C LEU A 440 -9.41 -21.64 -3.70
N THR A 441 -9.12 -21.60 -2.40
CA THR A 441 -9.93 -22.29 -1.39
C THR A 441 -11.35 -21.73 -1.37
N SER A 442 -12.34 -22.63 -1.44
CA SER A 442 -13.75 -22.27 -1.38
C SER A 442 -14.13 -21.72 -0.01
N THR A 443 -14.71 -20.54 -0.01
CA THR A 443 -15.19 -19.83 1.18
C THR A 443 -16.62 -19.35 0.95
N PRO A 444 -17.41 -19.14 2.01
CA PRO A 444 -18.72 -18.52 1.88
C PRO A 444 -18.60 -17.13 1.25
N ALA A 445 -19.35 -16.89 0.18
CA ALA A 445 -19.39 -15.58 -0.47
C ALA A 445 -20.07 -14.54 0.43
N ALA A 446 -19.60 -13.29 0.38
CA ALA A 446 -20.34 -12.18 0.97
C ALA A 446 -21.74 -12.10 0.34
N PRO A 447 -22.81 -11.96 1.16
CA PRO A 447 -24.15 -11.84 0.64
C PRO A 447 -24.26 -10.63 -0.31
N SER A 448 -24.92 -10.83 -1.45
CA SER A 448 -25.22 -9.71 -2.33
C SER A 448 -26.32 -8.87 -1.68
N PRO A 449 -26.13 -7.56 -1.49
CA PRO A 449 -27.17 -6.69 -0.95
C PRO A 449 -28.46 -6.81 -1.77
N GLY A 450 -29.59 -7.10 -1.11
CA GLY A 450 -30.89 -7.29 -1.76
C GLY A 450 -31.21 -8.72 -2.23
N ALA A 451 -30.32 -9.67 -2.00
CA ALA A 451 -30.67 -11.08 -2.21
C ALA A 451 -31.63 -11.58 -1.11
N PRO A 452 -32.68 -12.37 -1.45
CA PRO A 452 -33.56 -12.97 -0.46
C PRO A 452 -32.76 -13.85 0.51
N GLU A 453 -33.12 -13.86 1.80
CA GLU A 453 -32.46 -14.64 2.86
C GLU A 453 -32.42 -16.17 2.60
N GLU A 454 -33.21 -16.65 1.66
CA GLU A 454 -33.39 -18.04 1.29
C GLU A 454 -32.30 -18.60 0.32
N TYR A 455 -31.35 -17.75 -0.15
CA TYR A 455 -30.29 -18.24 -1.02
C TYR A 455 -29.24 -19.00 -0.21
N ALA A 456 -29.17 -20.29 -0.49
CA ALA A 456 -28.17 -21.22 -0.01
C ALA A 456 -26.77 -20.59 -0.04
N ILE A 457 -26.01 -20.79 1.03
CA ILE A 457 -24.62 -20.34 1.16
C ILE A 457 -23.86 -20.73 -0.12
N CYS A 458 -23.57 -19.72 -0.95
CA CYS A 458 -22.81 -19.94 -2.17
C CYS A 458 -21.32 -19.97 -1.82
N LEU A 459 -20.70 -21.14 -1.96
CA LEU A 459 -19.25 -21.27 -1.83
C LEU A 459 -18.57 -20.75 -3.09
N ARG A 460 -17.57 -19.87 -2.91
CA ARG A 460 -16.74 -19.32 -3.99
C ARG A 460 -15.28 -19.30 -3.55
N PRO A 461 -14.32 -19.31 -4.50
CA PRO A 461 -12.92 -19.11 -4.18
C PRO A 461 -12.73 -17.82 -3.36
N TYR A 462 -11.79 -17.82 -2.41
CA TYR A 462 -11.48 -16.63 -1.60
C TYR A 462 -11.19 -15.40 -2.47
N ALA A 463 -10.55 -15.61 -3.62
CA ALA A 463 -10.26 -14.55 -4.60
C ALA A 463 -11.51 -13.78 -5.08
N SER A 464 -12.71 -14.35 -4.99
CA SER A 464 -13.96 -13.65 -5.34
C SER A 464 -14.24 -12.42 -4.47
N ASN A 465 -13.62 -12.33 -3.28
CA ASN A 465 -13.70 -11.16 -2.41
C ASN A 465 -12.84 -9.97 -2.91
N PHE A 466 -12.02 -10.14 -3.94
CA PHE A 466 -11.13 -9.09 -4.42
C PHE A 466 -11.85 -7.89 -5.05
N ARG A 467 -13.12 -8.03 -5.39
CA ARG A 467 -13.97 -6.89 -5.75
C ARG A 467 -14.03 -5.78 -4.69
N PHE A 468 -13.79 -6.14 -3.43
CA PHE A 468 -13.79 -5.24 -2.28
C PHE A 468 -12.37 -4.85 -1.84
N ALA A 469 -11.35 -5.42 -2.46
CA ALA A 469 -9.98 -5.29 -2.02
C ALA A 469 -9.33 -4.01 -2.54
N MET A 470 -8.43 -3.49 -1.74
CA MET A 470 -7.52 -2.39 -2.09
C MET A 470 -6.55 -2.82 -3.19
N GLU A 471 -6.04 -1.88 -3.95
CA GLU A 471 -5.17 -2.14 -5.10
C GLU A 471 -3.90 -2.93 -4.72
N PHE A 472 -3.26 -2.63 -3.60
CA PHE A 472 -2.08 -3.38 -3.16
C PHE A 472 -2.36 -4.87 -2.89
N VAL A 473 -3.61 -5.25 -2.58
CA VAL A 473 -3.99 -6.66 -2.45
C VAL A 473 -3.94 -7.36 -3.81
N TRP A 474 -4.41 -6.70 -4.87
CA TRP A 474 -4.31 -7.21 -6.24
C TRP A 474 -2.84 -7.38 -6.64
N ALA A 475 -2.02 -6.33 -6.46
CA ALA A 475 -0.60 -6.34 -6.76
C ALA A 475 0.14 -7.48 -6.05
N LYS A 476 -0.06 -7.62 -4.74
CA LYS A 476 0.51 -8.67 -3.90
C LYS A 476 0.22 -10.08 -4.43
N ASN A 477 -1.03 -10.34 -4.83
CA ASN A 477 -1.43 -11.67 -5.24
C ASN A 477 -0.94 -11.99 -6.67
N VAL A 478 -0.93 -11.02 -7.58
CA VAL A 478 -0.29 -11.16 -8.89
C VAL A 478 1.21 -11.43 -8.73
N PHE A 479 1.89 -10.70 -7.85
CA PHE A 479 3.30 -10.97 -7.52
C PHE A 479 3.53 -12.41 -7.02
N CYS A 480 2.67 -12.94 -6.14
CA CYS A 480 2.77 -14.34 -5.70
C CYS A 480 2.71 -15.33 -6.86
N VAL A 481 1.78 -15.12 -7.80
CA VAL A 481 1.67 -16.00 -8.98
C VAL A 481 2.93 -15.91 -9.85
N LEU A 482 3.47 -14.71 -10.05
CA LEU A 482 4.72 -14.52 -10.79
C LEU A 482 5.87 -15.28 -10.14
N ILE A 483 6.02 -15.20 -8.82
CA ILE A 483 7.05 -15.93 -8.07
C ILE A 483 6.87 -17.44 -8.24
N VAL A 484 5.65 -17.97 -8.16
CA VAL A 484 5.40 -19.40 -8.39
C VAL A 484 5.93 -19.84 -9.76
N LEU A 485 5.53 -19.16 -10.83
CA LEU A 485 5.90 -19.53 -12.19
C LEU A 485 7.41 -19.37 -12.44
N ARG A 486 7.98 -18.26 -11.99
CA ARG A 486 9.41 -17.98 -12.20
C ARG A 486 10.32 -18.91 -11.41
N LEU A 487 10.04 -19.13 -10.14
CA LEU A 487 10.84 -20.05 -9.34
C LEU A 487 10.67 -21.51 -9.79
N ALA A 488 9.49 -21.90 -10.30
CA ALA A 488 9.29 -23.23 -10.87
C ALA A 488 10.21 -23.46 -12.09
N ILE A 489 10.32 -22.47 -12.98
CA ILE A 489 11.23 -22.52 -14.14
C ILE A 489 12.69 -22.50 -13.69
N LEU A 490 13.07 -21.57 -12.81
CA LEU A 490 14.45 -21.38 -12.35
C LEU A 490 14.99 -22.61 -11.61
N LEU A 491 14.16 -23.27 -10.81
CA LEU A 491 14.53 -24.45 -10.04
C LEU A 491 14.45 -25.76 -10.85
N GLY A 492 13.99 -25.67 -12.11
CA GLY A 492 13.93 -26.81 -13.02
C GLY A 492 12.80 -27.80 -12.66
N ASP A 493 11.63 -27.30 -12.27
CA ASP A 493 10.48 -28.14 -11.98
C ASP A 493 10.08 -29.00 -13.19
N PRO A 494 9.62 -30.24 -12.99
CA PRO A 494 9.12 -31.06 -14.09
C PRO A 494 7.96 -30.37 -14.83
N VAL A 495 7.87 -30.59 -16.15
CA VAL A 495 6.82 -30.01 -17.01
C VAL A 495 5.41 -30.32 -16.49
N SER A 496 5.20 -31.51 -15.91
CA SER A 496 3.92 -31.88 -15.29
C SER A 496 3.54 -30.97 -14.11
N THR A 497 4.52 -30.62 -13.26
CA THR A 497 4.32 -29.70 -12.14
C THR A 497 4.04 -28.29 -12.64
N LEU A 498 4.82 -27.80 -13.62
CA LEU A 498 4.62 -26.49 -14.23
C LEU A 498 3.24 -26.37 -14.89
N SER A 499 2.80 -27.40 -15.62
CA SER A 499 1.45 -27.47 -16.21
C SER A 499 0.35 -27.41 -15.15
N SER A 500 0.55 -28.05 -13.99
CA SER A 500 -0.39 -27.96 -12.87
C SER A 500 -0.46 -26.55 -12.28
N ARG A 501 0.69 -25.88 -12.12
CA ARG A 501 0.74 -24.49 -11.62
C ARG A 501 0.14 -23.49 -12.61
N LEU A 502 0.35 -23.70 -13.91
CA LEU A 502 -0.32 -22.90 -14.95
C LEU A 502 -1.84 -23.04 -14.92
N ARG A 503 -2.35 -24.26 -14.68
CA ARG A 503 -3.79 -24.46 -14.52
C ARG A 503 -4.33 -23.71 -13.29
N GLN A 504 -3.69 -23.82 -12.15
CA GLN A 504 -4.05 -23.04 -10.95
C GLN A 504 -4.00 -21.53 -11.20
N THR A 505 -3.00 -21.06 -11.95
CA THR A 505 -2.90 -19.65 -12.36
C THR A 505 -4.08 -19.26 -13.24
N GLN A 506 -4.49 -20.13 -14.17
CA GLN A 506 -5.66 -19.89 -15.03
C GLN A 506 -6.95 -19.84 -14.23
N ASP A 507 -7.15 -20.78 -13.28
CA ASP A 507 -8.30 -20.79 -12.38
C ASP A 507 -8.39 -19.48 -11.56
N PHE A 508 -7.25 -19.01 -11.05
CA PHE A 508 -7.17 -17.75 -10.32
C PHE A 508 -7.48 -16.55 -11.23
N LEU A 509 -6.91 -16.52 -12.43
CA LEU A 509 -7.16 -15.47 -13.43
C LEU A 509 -8.63 -15.40 -13.82
N ASP A 510 -9.29 -16.54 -13.98
CA ASP A 510 -10.72 -16.59 -14.33
C ASP A 510 -11.59 -16.06 -13.19
N GLU A 511 -11.22 -16.29 -11.92
CA GLU A 511 -11.89 -15.64 -10.79
C GLU A 511 -11.64 -14.13 -10.76
N LEU A 512 -10.42 -13.67 -11.04
CA LEU A 512 -10.12 -12.25 -11.12
C LEU A 512 -10.90 -11.55 -12.24
N LYS A 513 -11.07 -12.17 -13.40
CA LYS A 513 -11.87 -11.65 -14.52
C LYS A 513 -13.34 -11.48 -14.16
N LYS A 514 -13.91 -12.38 -13.31
CA LYS A 514 -15.30 -12.30 -12.86
C LYS A 514 -15.54 -11.10 -11.92
N VAL A 515 -14.54 -10.75 -11.12
CA VAL A 515 -14.67 -9.71 -10.07
C VAL A 515 -13.99 -8.39 -10.43
N GLY A 516 -13.02 -8.40 -11.34
CA GLY A 516 -12.27 -7.22 -11.78
C GLY A 516 -13.15 -6.25 -12.55
N LYS A 517 -13.11 -4.96 -12.16
CA LYS A 517 -13.82 -3.88 -12.83
C LYS A 517 -12.95 -2.61 -12.81
N GLY A 518 -12.94 -1.88 -13.92
CA GLY A 518 -12.23 -0.61 -13.99
C GLY A 518 -10.70 -0.76 -13.93
N ALA A 519 -10.04 0.01 -13.07
CA ALA A 519 -8.58 0.07 -12.98
C ALA A 519 -7.92 -1.28 -12.70
N ASN A 520 -8.55 -2.15 -11.90
CA ASN A 520 -7.97 -3.46 -11.55
C ASN A 520 -7.86 -4.45 -12.74
N MET A 521 -8.47 -4.13 -13.89
CA MET A 521 -8.37 -4.96 -15.11
C MET A 521 -6.94 -5.03 -15.67
N HIS A 522 -6.07 -4.08 -15.36
CA HIS A 522 -4.68 -4.17 -15.82
C HIS A 522 -3.94 -5.36 -15.17
N TYR A 523 -4.23 -5.70 -13.89
CA TYR A 523 -3.66 -6.88 -13.23
C TYR A 523 -4.07 -8.18 -13.92
N THR A 524 -5.34 -8.28 -14.37
CA THR A 524 -5.80 -9.46 -15.11
C THR A 524 -5.13 -9.57 -16.48
N ARG A 525 -4.91 -8.43 -17.16
CA ARG A 525 -4.20 -8.40 -18.45
C ARG A 525 -2.75 -8.86 -18.30
N ILE A 526 -2.04 -8.32 -17.32
CA ILE A 526 -0.66 -8.70 -17.00
C ILE A 526 -0.56 -10.21 -16.76
N LEU A 527 -1.40 -10.73 -15.87
CA LEU A 527 -1.38 -12.15 -15.51
C LEU A 527 -1.75 -13.04 -16.72
N SER A 528 -2.70 -12.62 -17.58
CA SER A 528 -3.04 -13.33 -18.82
C SER A 528 -1.83 -13.44 -19.73
N GLN A 529 -1.14 -12.34 -20.01
CA GLN A 529 0.04 -12.33 -20.88
C GLN A 529 1.14 -13.26 -20.40
N ILE A 530 1.39 -13.27 -19.08
CA ILE A 530 2.42 -14.13 -18.49
C ILE A 530 2.00 -15.60 -18.55
N ALA A 531 0.75 -15.91 -18.19
CA ALA A 531 0.24 -17.28 -18.28
C ALA A 531 0.31 -17.83 -19.73
N GLU A 532 -0.06 -17.02 -20.73
CA GLU A 532 0.02 -17.37 -22.14
C GLU A 532 1.47 -17.59 -22.62
N LYS A 533 2.43 -16.77 -22.15
CA LYS A 533 3.85 -16.97 -22.48
C LYS A 533 4.39 -18.25 -21.85
N CYS A 534 4.10 -18.50 -20.58
CA CYS A 534 4.51 -19.73 -19.91
C CYS A 534 3.86 -20.97 -20.55
N GLN A 535 2.60 -20.87 -20.99
CA GLN A 535 1.91 -21.96 -21.68
C GLN A 535 2.60 -22.30 -23.02
N ARG A 536 2.90 -21.29 -23.85
CA ARG A 536 3.63 -21.47 -25.11
C ARG A 536 5.02 -22.08 -24.88
N ALA A 537 5.72 -21.65 -23.84
CA ALA A 537 7.01 -22.22 -23.47
C ALA A 537 6.91 -23.70 -23.08
N VAL A 538 5.87 -24.09 -22.35
CA VAL A 538 5.61 -25.49 -21.99
C VAL A 538 5.25 -26.34 -23.22
N GLU A 539 4.43 -25.82 -24.13
CA GLU A 539 4.03 -26.50 -25.36
C GLU A 539 5.21 -26.63 -26.35
N GLY A 540 6.04 -25.59 -26.49
CA GLY A 540 7.23 -25.61 -27.33
C GLY A 540 8.37 -26.47 -26.78
N SER A 541 8.45 -26.68 -25.46
CA SER A 541 9.49 -27.52 -24.84
C SER A 541 9.28 -29.03 -25.07
N VAL A 542 8.11 -29.43 -25.53
CA VAL A 542 7.87 -30.79 -26.04
C VAL A 542 8.65 -31.02 -27.34
N GLU A 543 8.99 -29.96 -28.09
CA GLU A 543 9.71 -30.02 -29.37
C GLU A 543 11.19 -29.53 -29.33
N ALA A 544 11.59 -28.72 -28.32
CA ALA A 544 12.95 -28.14 -28.31
C ALA A 544 13.47 -27.85 -26.87
N SER A 545 14.30 -28.74 -26.35
CA SER A 545 14.84 -28.66 -24.98
C SER A 545 16.03 -27.69 -24.78
N ALA A 546 16.47 -26.91 -25.75
CA ALA A 546 17.74 -26.16 -25.67
C ALA A 546 17.68 -24.63 -25.78
N ASP A 547 16.64 -24.03 -26.36
CA ASP A 547 16.62 -22.58 -26.66
C ASP A 547 15.81 -21.71 -25.68
N LEU A 548 15.15 -22.30 -24.70
CA LEU A 548 14.19 -21.61 -23.81
C LEU A 548 14.80 -20.75 -22.71
N LEU A 549 16.12 -20.78 -22.54
CA LEU A 549 16.80 -20.00 -21.48
C LEU A 549 17.29 -18.63 -21.95
N GLN A 550 17.16 -18.30 -23.25
CA GLN A 550 17.79 -17.10 -23.81
C GLN A 550 16.85 -15.98 -24.30
N GLU A 551 15.55 -16.20 -24.46
CA GLU A 551 14.65 -15.16 -24.95
C GLU A 551 13.30 -15.10 -24.22
N SER A 552 13.25 -14.44 -23.10
CA SER A 552 11.96 -13.98 -22.56
C SER A 552 12.13 -12.64 -21.86
N SER A 553 11.89 -11.54 -22.60
CA SER A 553 11.87 -10.20 -22.03
C SER A 553 10.46 -9.80 -21.55
N ILE A 554 10.40 -9.11 -20.39
CA ILE A 554 9.18 -8.53 -19.83
C ILE A 554 8.86 -7.21 -20.56
N PRO A 555 7.59 -6.88 -20.85
CA PRO A 555 7.25 -5.60 -21.45
C PRO A 555 7.83 -4.44 -20.65
N HIS A 556 8.46 -3.47 -21.33
CA HIS A 556 9.08 -2.28 -20.72
C HIS A 556 8.10 -1.45 -19.88
N GLU A 557 6.79 -1.55 -20.19
CA GLU A 557 5.70 -0.98 -19.38
C GLU A 557 5.61 -1.58 -17.98
N PHE A 558 6.06 -2.82 -17.80
CA PHE A 558 6.14 -3.49 -16.51
C PHE A 558 7.20 -2.90 -15.59
N LEU A 559 8.27 -2.40 -16.15
CA LEU A 559 9.39 -1.79 -15.41
C LEU A 559 9.10 -0.36 -14.95
N LEU A 560 8.42 0.40 -15.81
CA LEU A 560 8.04 1.78 -15.51
C LEU A 560 6.71 1.86 -14.75
N GLY A 561 5.88 0.80 -14.82
CA GLY A 561 4.59 0.69 -14.15
C GLY A 561 4.61 -0.05 -12.82
N TRP A 562 5.77 -0.58 -12.39
CA TRP A 562 5.90 -1.29 -11.09
C TRP A 562 5.93 -0.37 -9.86
N ASN A 563 5.49 0.86 -10.00
CA ASN A 563 4.92 1.58 -8.87
C ASN A 563 3.55 0.94 -8.51
N PHE A 564 3.58 -0.35 -8.19
CA PHE A 564 2.42 -0.95 -7.53
C PHE A 564 2.19 -0.18 -6.24
N PRO A 565 1.05 0.51 -6.08
CA PRO A 565 0.75 1.14 -4.81
C PRO A 565 0.84 0.09 -3.71
N GLY A 566 1.84 0.21 -2.85
CA GLY A 566 2.03 -0.68 -1.73
C GLY A 566 2.97 -1.88 -1.91
N LEU A 567 3.67 -2.06 -3.05
CA LEU A 567 4.74 -3.06 -3.16
C LEU A 567 6.07 -2.39 -3.51
N ASN A 568 7.02 -2.43 -2.58
CA ASN A 568 8.41 -2.05 -2.81
C ASN A 568 9.27 -3.31 -2.88
N LEU A 569 9.69 -3.67 -4.08
CA LEU A 569 10.49 -4.84 -4.37
C LEU A 569 12.00 -4.54 -4.34
N CYS A 570 12.42 -3.36 -3.86
CA CYS A 570 13.83 -2.95 -3.83
C CYS A 570 14.72 -3.85 -2.94
N TYR A 571 14.15 -4.74 -2.15
CA TYR A 571 14.89 -5.78 -1.41
C TYR A 571 15.16 -7.04 -2.24
N LEU A 572 14.54 -7.17 -3.42
CA LEU A 572 14.89 -8.25 -4.33
C LEU A 572 16.24 -7.95 -4.96
N PRO A 573 17.10 -8.95 -5.17
CA PRO A 573 18.33 -8.78 -5.92
C PRO A 573 18.09 -8.10 -7.28
N LEU A 574 19.04 -7.29 -7.76
CA LEU A 574 18.91 -6.55 -9.02
C LEU A 574 18.59 -7.49 -10.20
N ASP A 575 19.19 -8.68 -10.24
CA ASP A 575 18.90 -9.72 -11.23
C ASP A 575 17.44 -10.26 -11.16
N TRP A 576 16.78 -10.11 -10.02
CA TRP A 576 15.36 -10.42 -9.92
C TRP A 576 14.48 -9.37 -10.59
N GLN A 577 14.92 -8.13 -10.60
CA GLN A 577 14.32 -7.09 -11.42
C GLN A 577 14.50 -7.46 -12.89
N ASP A 578 15.67 -7.96 -13.29
CA ASP A 578 15.95 -8.47 -14.64
C ASP A 578 15.13 -9.71 -14.99
N LEU A 579 14.79 -10.58 -14.03
CA LEU A 579 13.83 -11.68 -14.24
C LEU A 579 12.44 -11.20 -14.68
N PHE A 580 12.10 -9.98 -14.31
CA PHE A 580 10.88 -9.31 -14.73
C PHE A 580 11.11 -8.39 -15.95
N LEU A 581 12.38 -8.06 -16.28
CA LEU A 581 12.78 -7.18 -17.38
C LEU A 581 12.80 -7.84 -18.76
N ASP A 582 12.93 -9.16 -18.82
CA ASP A 582 13.12 -9.90 -20.05
C ASP A 582 11.82 -10.29 -20.78
N PHE A 583 10.86 -9.38 -20.92
CA PHE A 583 9.70 -9.57 -21.79
C PHE A 583 9.67 -8.43 -22.84
N ASP A 584 10.03 -8.73 -24.09
CA ASP A 584 9.92 -7.75 -25.18
C ASP A 584 8.45 -7.33 -25.40
N PRO A 585 8.19 -6.04 -25.62
CA PRO A 585 6.91 -5.61 -26.11
C PRO A 585 6.76 -6.17 -27.53
N VAL A 586 5.79 -7.03 -27.73
CA VAL A 586 5.32 -7.33 -29.08
C VAL A 586 4.49 -6.14 -29.53
N ASP A 587 4.87 -5.51 -30.66
CA ASP A 587 4.23 -4.39 -31.35
C ASP A 587 2.69 -4.50 -31.45
#